data_c7f1418fa724eb2c201a07e37a3ffc5f
#
_entry.id   c7f1418fa724eb2c201a07e37a3ffc5f
#
_cell.length_a   1.000
_cell.length_b   1.000
_cell.length_c   1.000
_cell.angle_alpha   90.00
_cell.angle_beta   90.00
_cell.angle_gamma   90.00
#
_symmetry.space_group_name_H-M   'P 1'
#
loop_
_entity.id
_entity.type
_entity.pdbx_description
1 polymer ?
#
loop_
_entity_poly.entity_id
_entity_poly.type
_entity_poly.pdbx_seq_one_letter_code
_entity_poly.pdbx_strand_id
1 'polypeptide(L)'
;MIYKWLILLTFVAMKIENDLLLRAARGEDIERYPVWLMRQAGRILPEYRAVRGALSGFKELVETPERAAEVTIQPIDILGVDAAIIFSDILVVPEAMGLEYQLIEKKGPWFEKTIRSTDELIYANTNFDIEDRLGYVTEAIRIANKELNGRVPLIGFAGAPWTIFCYMTEGQGSKTFSESRKILYTNPTLAHELLDRITEVTIKYLKAQINAGAHMVQVFDSWAGILGERQYEEFGLKYMERIVNAINEAPITVFAKGAYASAHKIAALNCNTIGVDWNTDMRTFRDIVGENKTLQGNLDPCVLYSSHNEVEKMTNNMLNSFKSKRHIVNLGHGVYPDVDPEKVKTFINTVKNFKIK
;
A
#
# COMPACT_ATOMS: atom_id res chain seq x y z
N MET A 1 45.27 -26.89 8.77
CA MET A 1 44.99 -25.57 8.16
C MET A 1 43.94 -25.79 7.10
N ILE A 2 42.69 -25.54 7.43
CA ILE A 2 41.55 -25.69 6.51
C ILE A 2 41.10 -24.29 6.14
N TYR A 3 41.37 -23.89 4.88
CA TYR A 3 40.91 -22.63 4.31
C TYR A 3 39.38 -22.68 4.12
N LYS A 4 38.65 -21.95 4.95
CA LYS A 4 37.24 -21.63 4.71
C LYS A 4 37.17 -20.58 3.60
N TRP A 5 36.81 -20.98 2.38
CA TRP A 5 36.42 -20.06 1.31
C TRP A 5 35.08 -19.44 1.68
N LEU A 6 35.10 -18.19 2.16
CA LEU A 6 33.93 -17.35 2.25
C LEU A 6 33.58 -16.92 0.83
N ILE A 7 32.59 -17.56 0.22
CA ILE A 7 31.98 -17.06 -1.02
C ILE A 7 31.13 -15.85 -0.62
N LEU A 8 31.70 -14.65 -0.76
CA LEU A 8 30.91 -13.42 -0.79
C LEU A 8 30.11 -13.45 -2.10
N LEU A 9 28.88 -13.92 -2.05
CA LEU A 9 27.88 -13.64 -3.07
C LEU A 9 27.57 -12.14 -2.98
N THR A 10 28.30 -11.32 -3.72
CA THR A 10 27.90 -9.97 -4.05
C THR A 10 26.61 -10.11 -4.87
N PHE A 11 25.47 -9.90 -4.25
CA PHE A 11 24.24 -9.64 -4.96
C PHE A 11 24.46 -8.36 -5.77
N VAL A 12 24.78 -8.50 -7.05
CA VAL A 12 24.68 -7.39 -7.98
C VAL A 12 23.21 -7.03 -8.04
N ALA A 13 22.85 -5.90 -7.43
CA ALA A 13 21.47 -5.42 -7.46
C ALA A 13 21.03 -5.38 -8.94
N MET A 14 19.99 -6.12 -9.28
CA MET A 14 19.46 -6.19 -10.64
C MET A 14 19.08 -4.77 -11.08
N LYS A 15 19.64 -4.32 -12.20
CA LYS A 15 19.32 -2.99 -12.73
C LYS A 15 17.86 -2.95 -13.16
N ILE A 16 17.11 -2.00 -12.64
CA ILE A 16 15.73 -1.76 -13.07
C ILE A 16 15.75 -0.99 -14.40
N GLU A 17 15.12 -1.54 -15.43
CA GLU A 17 15.05 -0.92 -16.77
C GLU A 17 14.15 0.32 -16.77
N ASN A 18 12.95 0.19 -16.21
CA ASN A 18 12.05 1.31 -16.00
C ASN A 18 12.03 1.70 -14.52
N ASP A 19 12.92 2.58 -14.14
CA ASP A 19 13.10 3.06 -12.76
C ASP A 19 12.35 4.37 -12.44
N LEU A 20 11.48 4.83 -13.34
CA LEU A 20 10.75 6.10 -13.23
C LEU A 20 10.07 6.29 -11.88
N LEU A 21 9.42 5.23 -11.36
CA LEU A 21 8.74 5.30 -10.07
C LEU A 21 9.74 5.60 -8.93
N LEU A 22 10.89 4.92 -8.94
CA LEU A 22 11.91 5.08 -7.90
C LEU A 22 12.56 6.47 -7.98
N ARG A 23 12.87 6.94 -9.20
CA ARG A 23 13.38 8.31 -9.41
C ARG A 23 12.38 9.36 -8.95
N ALA A 24 11.11 9.22 -9.35
CA ALA A 24 10.05 10.12 -8.89
C ALA A 24 9.92 10.12 -7.37
N ALA A 25 9.93 8.94 -6.72
CA ALA A 25 9.86 8.84 -5.27
C ALA A 25 11.04 9.51 -4.55
N ARG A 26 12.24 9.47 -5.15
CA ARG A 26 13.44 10.15 -4.62
C ARG A 26 13.51 11.63 -4.99
N GLY A 27 12.62 12.10 -5.87
CA GLY A 27 12.61 13.47 -6.39
C GLY A 27 13.71 13.76 -7.40
N GLU A 28 14.19 12.73 -8.07
CA GLU A 28 15.11 12.80 -9.18
C GLU A 28 14.36 13.21 -10.48
N ASP A 29 15.11 13.64 -11.50
CA ASP A 29 14.52 14.02 -12.80
C ASP A 29 13.89 12.82 -13.49
N ILE A 30 12.71 13.05 -14.07
CA ILE A 30 11.93 12.06 -14.82
C ILE A 30 11.54 12.63 -16.19
N GLU A 31 11.56 11.80 -17.22
CA GLU A 31 11.18 12.16 -18.59
C GLU A 31 9.66 12.13 -18.82
N ARG A 32 8.92 11.38 -18.01
CA ARG A 32 7.46 11.31 -17.96
C ARG A 32 6.98 10.90 -16.59
N TYR A 33 5.73 11.12 -16.28
CA TYR A 33 5.17 10.64 -15.02
C TYR A 33 5.08 9.11 -15.00
N PRO A 34 5.56 8.44 -13.92
CA PRO A 34 5.26 7.03 -13.69
C PRO A 34 3.80 6.86 -13.30
N VAL A 35 3.20 5.75 -13.74
CA VAL A 35 1.80 5.41 -13.44
C VAL A 35 1.66 3.97 -12.97
N TRP A 36 0.96 3.78 -11.86
CA TRP A 36 0.50 2.51 -11.35
C TRP A 36 -0.84 2.71 -10.64
N LEU A 37 -1.57 1.65 -10.31
CA LEU A 37 -2.88 1.76 -9.68
C LEU A 37 -2.99 0.88 -8.44
N MET A 38 -3.51 1.43 -7.35
CA MET A 38 -3.93 0.64 -6.20
C MET A 38 -4.98 -0.38 -6.65
N ARG A 39 -4.82 -1.64 -6.24
CA ARG A 39 -5.66 -2.79 -6.64
C ARG A 39 -5.61 -3.13 -8.13
N GLN A 40 -4.52 -2.79 -8.84
CA GLN A 40 -4.32 -3.13 -10.24
C GLN A 40 -4.35 -4.65 -10.51
N ALA A 41 -3.73 -5.46 -9.63
CA ALA A 41 -3.93 -6.91 -9.61
C ALA A 41 -5.27 -7.20 -8.93
N GLY A 42 -6.30 -7.53 -9.71
CA GLY A 42 -7.62 -7.65 -9.15
C GLY A 42 -8.72 -8.02 -10.17
N ARG A 43 -9.94 -8.00 -9.68
CA ARG A 43 -11.15 -8.47 -10.40
C ARG A 43 -11.44 -7.77 -11.73
N ILE A 44 -10.81 -6.63 -12.03
CA ILE A 44 -10.90 -5.99 -13.35
C ILE A 44 -10.31 -6.88 -14.45
N LEU A 45 -9.27 -7.67 -14.15
CA LEU A 45 -8.58 -8.51 -15.13
C LEU A 45 -9.25 -9.89 -15.26
N PRO A 46 -9.63 -10.32 -16.49
CA PRO A 46 -10.12 -11.67 -16.73
C PRO A 46 -9.13 -12.75 -16.28
N GLU A 47 -7.83 -12.53 -16.50
CA GLU A 47 -6.75 -13.44 -16.14
C GLU A 47 -6.68 -13.64 -14.62
N TYR A 48 -6.80 -12.55 -13.85
CA TYR A 48 -6.92 -12.63 -12.38
C TYR A 48 -8.14 -13.46 -11.98
N ARG A 49 -9.29 -13.22 -12.60
CA ARG A 49 -10.52 -13.98 -12.30
C ARG A 49 -10.37 -15.46 -12.60
N ALA A 50 -9.63 -15.83 -13.65
CA ALA A 50 -9.34 -17.22 -13.99
C ALA A 50 -8.48 -17.90 -12.90
N VAL A 51 -7.37 -17.25 -12.49
CA VAL A 51 -6.52 -17.76 -11.38
C VAL A 51 -7.33 -17.88 -10.10
N ARG A 52 -8.07 -16.81 -9.73
CA ARG A 52 -8.87 -16.77 -8.51
C ARG A 52 -10.00 -17.80 -8.49
N GLY A 53 -10.63 -18.06 -9.66
CA GLY A 53 -11.72 -19.03 -9.81
C GLY A 53 -11.27 -20.48 -9.71
N ALA A 54 -9.99 -20.78 -9.89
CA ALA A 54 -9.41 -22.11 -9.72
C ALA A 54 -9.07 -22.44 -8.26
N LEU A 55 -9.20 -21.48 -7.33
CA LEU A 55 -8.84 -21.60 -5.92
C LEU A 55 -10.10 -21.55 -5.03
N SER A 56 -10.00 -22.08 -3.81
CA SER A 56 -11.08 -22.10 -2.83
C SER A 56 -11.46 -20.72 -2.32
N GLY A 57 -10.49 -19.77 -2.29
CA GLY A 57 -10.71 -18.47 -1.70
C GLY A 57 -9.60 -17.45 -1.98
N PHE A 58 -9.87 -16.20 -1.59
CA PHE A 58 -8.88 -15.12 -1.64
C PHE A 58 -7.68 -15.46 -0.78
N LYS A 59 -7.90 -16.08 0.38
CA LYS A 59 -6.85 -16.43 1.32
C LYS A 59 -5.87 -17.44 0.71
N GLU A 60 -6.38 -18.48 0.06
CA GLU A 60 -5.54 -19.44 -0.67
C GLU A 60 -4.69 -18.76 -1.76
N LEU A 61 -5.25 -17.78 -2.47
CA LEU A 61 -4.48 -17.00 -3.46
C LEU A 61 -3.33 -16.21 -2.81
N VAL A 62 -3.57 -15.59 -1.65
CA VAL A 62 -2.54 -14.84 -0.90
C VAL A 62 -1.49 -15.76 -0.31
N GLU A 63 -1.91 -16.94 0.18
CA GLU A 63 -1.05 -17.91 0.87
C GLU A 63 -0.28 -18.84 -0.09
N THR A 64 -0.55 -18.76 -1.39
CA THR A 64 0.17 -19.54 -2.42
C THR A 64 1.14 -18.62 -3.15
N PRO A 65 2.46 -18.65 -2.82
CA PRO A 65 3.44 -17.68 -3.33
C PRO A 65 3.47 -17.57 -4.85
N GLU A 66 3.42 -18.70 -5.56
CA GLU A 66 3.45 -18.74 -7.03
C GLU A 66 2.23 -18.04 -7.64
N ARG A 67 1.04 -18.24 -7.03
CA ARG A 67 -0.20 -17.61 -7.50
C ARG A 67 -0.25 -16.13 -7.18
N ALA A 68 0.20 -15.75 -5.99
CA ALA A 68 0.34 -14.34 -5.61
C ALA A 68 1.33 -13.61 -6.53
N ALA A 69 2.45 -14.23 -6.87
CA ALA A 69 3.43 -13.69 -7.83
C ALA A 69 2.83 -13.59 -9.25
N GLU A 70 2.16 -14.62 -9.74
CA GLU A 70 1.48 -14.64 -11.05
C GLU A 70 0.53 -13.43 -11.20
N VAL A 71 -0.38 -13.23 -10.26
CA VAL A 71 -1.34 -12.12 -10.34
C VAL A 71 -0.70 -10.75 -10.08
N THR A 72 0.43 -10.69 -9.38
CA THR A 72 1.24 -9.47 -9.21
C THR A 72 1.79 -8.97 -10.54
N ILE A 73 2.15 -9.87 -11.44
CA ILE A 73 2.80 -9.55 -12.73
C ILE A 73 1.78 -9.21 -13.80
N GLN A 74 0.60 -9.80 -13.79
CA GLN A 74 -0.46 -9.60 -14.80
C GLN A 74 -0.67 -8.12 -15.19
N PRO A 75 -0.75 -7.13 -14.27
CA PRO A 75 -0.93 -5.73 -14.63
C PRO A 75 0.23 -5.14 -15.44
N ILE A 76 1.45 -5.65 -15.27
CA ILE A 76 2.61 -5.19 -16.04
C ILE A 76 2.44 -5.61 -17.50
N ASP A 77 2.05 -6.86 -17.72
CA ASP A 77 1.93 -7.45 -19.06
C ASP A 77 0.66 -6.96 -19.79
N ILE A 78 -0.46 -6.79 -19.05
CA ILE A 78 -1.77 -6.50 -19.63
C ILE A 78 -2.05 -5.01 -19.72
N LEU A 79 -1.73 -4.26 -18.66
CA LEU A 79 -2.03 -2.83 -18.54
C LEU A 79 -0.83 -1.95 -18.87
N GLY A 80 0.38 -2.48 -18.74
CA GLY A 80 1.62 -1.76 -19.02
C GLY A 80 1.93 -0.68 -17.96
N VAL A 81 1.60 -0.87 -16.71
CA VAL A 81 1.93 0.04 -15.61
C VAL A 81 3.43 0.09 -15.31
N ASP A 82 3.88 1.12 -14.61
CA ASP A 82 5.31 1.38 -14.35
C ASP A 82 5.82 0.79 -13.03
N ALA A 83 4.99 0.06 -12.30
CA ALA A 83 5.38 -0.69 -11.12
C ALA A 83 4.44 -1.86 -10.85
N ALA A 84 4.97 -2.95 -10.33
CA ALA A 84 4.20 -4.01 -9.71
C ALA A 84 3.98 -3.67 -8.22
N ILE A 85 2.85 -4.12 -7.66
CA ILE A 85 2.64 -4.15 -6.22
C ILE A 85 2.30 -5.58 -5.83
N ILE A 86 2.97 -6.11 -4.80
CA ILE A 86 2.74 -7.49 -4.37
C ILE A 86 1.26 -7.73 -4.07
N PHE A 87 0.72 -8.85 -4.55
CA PHE A 87 -0.64 -9.25 -4.21
C PHE A 87 -0.65 -9.89 -2.82
N SER A 88 -1.31 -9.22 -1.88
CA SER A 88 -1.44 -9.63 -0.49
C SER A 88 -2.64 -8.91 0.15
N ASP A 89 -2.79 -9.03 1.48
CA ASP A 89 -3.76 -8.29 2.28
C ASP A 89 -3.06 -7.54 3.41
N ILE A 90 -3.64 -6.41 3.85
CA ILE A 90 -3.17 -5.69 5.05
C ILE A 90 -3.44 -6.49 6.33
N LEU A 91 -4.40 -7.41 6.31
CA LEU A 91 -4.84 -8.20 7.47
C LEU A 91 -3.97 -9.45 7.73
N VAL A 92 -2.95 -9.69 6.91
CA VAL A 92 -1.95 -10.72 7.19
C VAL A 92 -1.14 -10.39 8.46
N VAL A 93 -1.02 -9.09 8.81
CA VAL A 93 -0.33 -8.65 10.03
C VAL A 93 -1.09 -9.08 11.29
N PRO A 94 -2.37 -8.73 11.52
CA PRO A 94 -3.10 -9.22 12.68
C PRO A 94 -3.20 -10.75 12.72
N GLU A 95 -3.30 -11.42 11.58
CA GLU A 95 -3.29 -12.89 11.53
C GLU A 95 -1.97 -13.48 12.02
N ALA A 96 -0.84 -12.94 11.57
CA ALA A 96 0.48 -13.35 12.05
C ALA A 96 0.63 -13.12 13.57
N MET A 97 0.00 -12.08 14.09
CA MET A 97 -0.04 -11.80 15.53
C MET A 97 -0.90 -12.80 16.33
N GLY A 98 -1.77 -13.58 15.66
CA GLY A 98 -2.63 -14.60 16.29
C GLY A 98 -4.12 -14.27 16.26
N LEU A 99 -4.52 -13.21 15.56
CA LEU A 99 -5.91 -12.82 15.38
C LEU A 99 -6.37 -13.16 13.95
N GLU A 100 -6.81 -14.40 13.75
CA GLU A 100 -7.26 -14.91 12.46
C GLU A 100 -8.46 -14.13 11.91
N TYR A 101 -8.47 -13.93 10.59
CA TYR A 101 -9.58 -13.30 9.88
C TYR A 101 -10.09 -14.18 8.75
N GLN A 102 -11.32 -13.92 8.37
CA GLN A 102 -11.98 -14.51 7.21
C GLN A 102 -12.47 -13.41 6.27
N LEU A 103 -12.51 -13.70 4.98
CA LEU A 103 -13.16 -12.84 4.01
C LEU A 103 -14.52 -13.42 3.66
N ILE A 104 -15.58 -12.88 4.27
CA ILE A 104 -16.95 -13.30 4.02
C ILE A 104 -17.44 -12.60 2.75
N GLU A 105 -17.91 -13.37 1.80
CA GLU A 105 -18.44 -12.84 0.54
C GLU A 105 -19.51 -11.77 0.80
N LYS A 106 -19.40 -10.62 0.11
CA LYS A 106 -20.27 -9.43 0.23
C LYS A 106 -20.24 -8.69 1.57
N LYS A 107 -19.59 -9.26 2.61
CA LYS A 107 -19.41 -8.56 3.91
C LYS A 107 -18.01 -8.00 4.10
N GLY A 108 -17.01 -8.62 3.47
CA GLY A 108 -15.60 -8.25 3.63
C GLY A 108 -14.95 -8.94 4.82
N PRO A 109 -13.89 -8.34 5.40
CA PRO A 109 -13.14 -8.94 6.50
C PRO A 109 -14.01 -9.13 7.74
N TRP A 110 -13.82 -10.27 8.39
CA TRP A 110 -14.46 -10.61 9.65
C TRP A 110 -13.50 -11.36 10.56
N PHE A 111 -13.48 -10.98 11.85
CA PHE A 111 -12.69 -11.59 12.89
C PHE A 111 -13.62 -12.23 13.91
N GLU A 112 -13.40 -13.48 14.26
CA GLU A 112 -14.15 -14.17 15.30
C GLU A 112 -13.86 -13.59 16.69
N LYS A 113 -12.60 -13.22 16.93
CA LYS A 113 -12.13 -12.58 18.16
C LYS A 113 -11.81 -11.12 17.91
N THR A 114 -11.94 -10.30 18.93
CA THR A 114 -11.58 -8.86 18.90
C THR A 114 -10.74 -8.54 20.13
N ILE A 115 -10.09 -7.37 20.13
CA ILE A 115 -9.30 -6.89 21.26
C ILE A 115 -9.92 -5.60 21.78
N ARG A 116 -10.68 -5.70 22.90
CA ARG A 116 -11.40 -4.58 23.54
C ARG A 116 -11.06 -4.43 25.02
N SER A 117 -10.29 -5.34 25.57
CA SER A 117 -9.83 -5.35 26.96
C SER A 117 -8.34 -5.69 27.01
N THR A 118 -7.69 -5.37 28.14
CA THR A 118 -6.27 -5.67 28.35
C THR A 118 -6.00 -7.18 28.37
N ASP A 119 -6.93 -7.98 28.86
CA ASP A 119 -6.77 -9.44 28.91
C ASP A 119 -6.74 -10.05 27.50
N GLU A 120 -7.45 -9.42 26.54
CA GLU A 120 -7.49 -9.87 25.14
C GLU A 120 -6.22 -9.50 24.34
N LEU A 121 -5.31 -8.70 24.89
CA LEU A 121 -4.00 -8.44 24.29
C LEU A 121 -3.16 -9.70 24.10
N ILE A 122 -3.51 -10.81 24.75
CA ILE A 122 -2.91 -12.13 24.52
C ILE A 122 -3.06 -12.57 23.06
N TYR A 123 -4.08 -12.09 22.34
CA TYR A 123 -4.30 -12.37 20.92
C TYR A 123 -3.44 -11.50 19.99
N ALA A 124 -2.64 -10.56 20.52
CA ALA A 124 -1.73 -9.70 19.75
C ALA A 124 -0.27 -10.03 20.10
N ASN A 125 0.16 -11.22 19.74
CA ASN A 125 1.55 -11.68 19.96
C ASN A 125 2.51 -10.92 19.02
N THR A 126 3.67 -10.52 19.53
CA THR A 126 4.76 -9.90 18.75
C THR A 126 6.04 -10.72 18.74
N ASN A 127 6.06 -11.81 19.51
CA ASN A 127 7.23 -12.69 19.68
C ASN A 127 7.16 -13.87 18.72
N PHE A 128 7.43 -13.60 17.44
CA PHE A 128 7.55 -14.61 16.38
C PHE A 128 8.52 -14.12 15.30
N ASP A 129 9.05 -15.06 14.52
CA ASP A 129 9.80 -14.74 13.31
C ASP A 129 8.82 -14.41 12.16
N ILE A 130 9.10 -13.35 11.42
CA ILE A 130 8.25 -12.93 10.29
C ILE A 130 8.24 -14.01 9.20
N GLU A 131 9.37 -14.66 8.93
CA GLU A 131 9.44 -15.71 7.91
C GLU A 131 8.61 -16.94 8.31
N ASP A 132 8.47 -17.26 9.59
CA ASP A 132 7.64 -18.37 10.07
C ASP A 132 6.14 -18.13 9.84
N ARG A 133 5.69 -16.87 9.91
CA ARG A 133 4.27 -16.50 9.84
C ARG A 133 3.87 -15.89 8.50
N LEU A 134 4.74 -15.11 7.87
CA LEU A 134 4.50 -14.36 6.64
C LEU A 134 5.49 -14.73 5.51
N GLY A 135 6.21 -15.85 5.66
CA GLY A 135 7.17 -16.35 4.67
C GLY A 135 6.54 -16.57 3.29
N TYR A 136 5.25 -16.88 3.22
CA TYR A 136 4.54 -16.99 1.95
C TYR A 136 4.48 -15.66 1.18
N VAL A 137 4.41 -14.51 1.88
CA VAL A 137 4.44 -13.19 1.23
C VAL A 137 5.85 -12.85 0.75
N THR A 138 6.86 -13.09 1.60
CA THR A 138 8.26 -12.82 1.22
C THR A 138 8.72 -13.72 0.08
N GLU A 139 8.26 -14.98 0.04
CA GLU A 139 8.51 -15.88 -1.09
C GLU A 139 7.81 -15.42 -2.37
N ALA A 140 6.55 -14.97 -2.28
CA ALA A 140 5.86 -14.37 -3.42
C ALA A 140 6.60 -13.15 -3.98
N ILE A 141 7.20 -12.32 -3.11
CA ILE A 141 8.04 -11.19 -3.52
C ILE A 141 9.30 -11.67 -4.24
N ARG A 142 10.00 -12.71 -3.73
CA ARG A 142 11.19 -13.27 -4.38
C ARG A 142 10.86 -13.82 -5.77
N ILE A 143 9.76 -14.57 -5.90
CA ILE A 143 9.30 -15.10 -7.18
C ILE A 143 8.94 -13.96 -8.14
N ALA A 144 8.09 -13.01 -7.71
CA ALA A 144 7.68 -11.87 -8.52
C ALA A 144 8.87 -11.02 -8.97
N ASN A 145 9.83 -10.74 -8.08
CA ASN A 145 11.05 -9.98 -8.42
C ASN A 145 11.90 -10.70 -9.47
N LYS A 146 12.07 -12.02 -9.32
CA LYS A 146 12.81 -12.85 -10.29
C LYS A 146 12.13 -12.84 -11.67
N GLU A 147 10.80 -13.00 -11.72
CA GLU A 147 10.05 -13.05 -12.99
C GLU A 147 9.90 -11.66 -13.63
N LEU A 148 9.80 -10.59 -12.85
CA LEU A 148 9.89 -9.22 -13.36
C LEU A 148 11.23 -8.96 -14.05
N ASN A 149 12.29 -9.63 -13.61
CA ASN A 149 13.62 -9.56 -14.22
C ASN A 149 14.10 -8.12 -14.51
N GLY A 150 13.85 -7.20 -13.56
CA GLY A 150 14.24 -5.80 -13.67
C GLY A 150 13.38 -4.93 -14.59
N ARG A 151 12.31 -5.43 -15.18
CA ARG A 151 11.44 -4.63 -16.09
C ARG A 151 10.86 -3.38 -15.40
N VAL A 152 10.34 -3.52 -14.20
CA VAL A 152 9.76 -2.45 -13.37
C VAL A 152 10.04 -2.70 -11.88
N PRO A 153 9.98 -1.69 -11.01
CA PRO A 153 10.10 -1.90 -9.57
C PRO A 153 8.90 -2.64 -8.99
N LEU A 154 9.15 -3.39 -7.92
CA LEU A 154 8.15 -4.09 -7.11
C LEU A 154 7.92 -3.31 -5.81
N ILE A 155 6.64 -3.02 -5.50
CA ILE A 155 6.19 -2.34 -4.30
C ILE A 155 5.74 -3.38 -3.28
N GLY A 156 6.29 -3.32 -2.06
CA GLY A 156 5.75 -3.99 -0.89
C GLY A 156 4.77 -3.08 -0.15
N PHE A 157 3.95 -3.61 0.75
CA PHE A 157 3.04 -2.78 1.52
C PHE A 157 2.61 -3.38 2.85
N ALA A 158 2.05 -2.53 3.71
CA ALA A 158 1.34 -2.94 4.92
C ALA A 158 0.19 -1.98 5.23
N GLY A 159 -0.73 -2.41 6.09
CA GLY A 159 -1.71 -1.53 6.69
C GLY A 159 -1.06 -0.65 7.77
N ALA A 160 -1.52 0.59 7.88
CA ALA A 160 -1.12 1.48 8.98
C ALA A 160 -1.64 0.97 10.33
N PRO A 161 -0.92 1.23 11.43
CA PRO A 161 -1.31 0.75 12.75
C PRO A 161 -2.74 1.12 13.14
N TRP A 162 -3.20 2.35 12.85
CA TRP A 162 -4.56 2.75 13.11
C TRP A 162 -5.59 1.95 12.30
N THR A 163 -5.35 1.76 11.01
CA THR A 163 -6.24 0.95 10.16
C THR A 163 -6.32 -0.50 10.64
N ILE A 164 -5.20 -1.11 11.02
CA ILE A 164 -5.16 -2.47 11.57
C ILE A 164 -5.86 -2.54 12.93
N PHE A 165 -5.60 -1.58 13.83
CA PHE A 165 -6.30 -1.44 15.11
C PHE A 165 -7.81 -1.41 14.93
N CYS A 166 -8.31 -0.65 13.94
CA CYS A 166 -9.73 -0.59 13.62
C CYS A 166 -10.32 -1.99 13.36
N TYR A 167 -9.66 -2.80 12.55
CA TYR A 167 -10.14 -4.16 12.27
C TYR A 167 -10.03 -5.10 13.47
N MET A 168 -8.93 -5.04 14.22
CA MET A 168 -8.70 -5.90 15.39
C MET A 168 -9.69 -5.60 16.53
N THR A 169 -10.18 -4.38 16.63
CA THR A 169 -11.10 -3.96 17.71
C THR A 169 -12.57 -3.97 17.28
N GLU A 170 -12.89 -3.61 16.04
CA GLU A 170 -14.26 -3.66 15.51
C GLU A 170 -14.69 -5.07 15.13
N GLY A 171 -13.75 -5.90 14.63
CA GLY A 171 -13.98 -7.27 14.21
C GLY A 171 -14.48 -7.42 12.76
N GLN A 172 -14.78 -6.33 12.09
CA GLN A 172 -15.30 -6.28 10.72
C GLN A 172 -15.14 -4.90 10.08
N GLY A 173 -15.45 -4.78 8.79
CA GLY A 173 -15.57 -3.48 8.15
C GLY A 173 -16.72 -2.66 8.75
N SER A 174 -16.48 -1.37 8.99
CA SER A 174 -17.47 -0.45 9.57
C SER A 174 -17.42 0.90 8.88
N LYS A 175 -18.54 1.61 8.82
CA LYS A 175 -18.60 2.99 8.31
C LYS A 175 -17.99 3.98 9.30
N THR A 176 -18.04 3.71 10.59
CA THR A 176 -17.69 4.64 11.66
C THR A 176 -16.62 4.12 12.62
N PHE A 177 -16.40 2.80 12.67
CA PHE A 177 -15.52 2.14 13.63
C PHE A 177 -15.75 2.65 15.05
N SER A 178 -17.01 2.61 15.49
CA SER A 178 -17.43 3.18 16.77
C SER A 178 -16.81 2.48 17.96
N GLU A 179 -16.65 1.14 17.91
CA GLU A 179 -16.01 0.38 18.99
C GLU A 179 -14.52 0.73 19.08
N SER A 180 -13.84 0.79 17.94
CA SER A 180 -12.44 1.22 17.87
C SER A 180 -12.25 2.63 18.45
N ARG A 181 -13.08 3.58 18.04
CA ARG A 181 -13.01 4.97 18.52
C ARG A 181 -13.38 5.11 20.00
N LYS A 182 -14.33 4.31 20.49
CA LYS A 182 -14.70 4.28 21.90
C LYS A 182 -13.53 3.94 22.81
N ILE A 183 -12.69 2.97 22.41
CA ILE A 183 -11.50 2.56 23.17
C ILE A 183 -10.54 3.73 23.38
N LEU A 184 -10.39 4.63 22.40
CA LEU A 184 -9.50 5.79 22.52
C LEU A 184 -9.85 6.69 23.72
N TYR A 185 -11.12 6.71 24.14
CA TYR A 185 -11.60 7.54 25.24
C TYR A 185 -11.82 6.75 26.55
N THR A 186 -12.18 5.47 26.44
CA THR A 186 -12.50 4.65 27.61
C THR A 186 -11.32 3.86 28.16
N ASN A 187 -10.34 3.53 27.29
CA ASN A 187 -9.12 2.83 27.68
C ASN A 187 -7.95 3.20 26.75
N PRO A 188 -7.46 4.45 26.80
CA PRO A 188 -6.36 4.90 25.93
C PRO A 188 -5.07 4.10 26.13
N THR A 189 -4.84 3.57 27.32
CA THR A 189 -3.68 2.70 27.61
C THR A 189 -3.69 1.44 26.74
N LEU A 190 -4.84 0.76 26.67
CA LEU A 190 -5.04 -0.38 25.78
C LEU A 190 -4.82 0.00 24.31
N ALA A 191 -5.37 1.16 23.90
CA ALA A 191 -5.21 1.63 22.53
C ALA A 191 -3.73 1.82 22.18
N HIS A 192 -2.98 2.51 23.02
CA HIS A 192 -1.55 2.72 22.82
C HIS A 192 -0.77 1.40 22.81
N GLU A 193 -1.02 0.49 23.72
CA GLU A 193 -0.32 -0.80 23.79
C GLU A 193 -0.57 -1.66 22.54
N LEU A 194 -1.83 -1.74 22.07
CA LEU A 194 -2.14 -2.48 20.86
C LEU A 194 -1.52 -1.83 19.61
N LEU A 195 -1.59 -0.50 19.50
CA LEU A 195 -0.95 0.25 18.41
C LEU A 195 0.58 0.08 18.40
N ASP A 196 1.21 0.05 19.58
CA ASP A 196 2.65 -0.23 19.73
C ASP A 196 3.01 -1.61 19.17
N ARG A 197 2.26 -2.65 19.54
CA ARG A 197 2.46 -4.03 19.08
C ARG A 197 2.28 -4.14 17.56
N ILE A 198 1.22 -3.56 17.02
CA ILE A 198 0.97 -3.55 15.56
C ILE A 198 2.13 -2.85 14.85
N THR A 199 2.60 -1.72 15.37
CA THR A 199 3.70 -0.95 14.78
C THR A 199 4.99 -1.75 14.73
N GLU A 200 5.32 -2.45 15.83
CA GLU A 200 6.52 -3.31 15.90
C GLU A 200 6.48 -4.41 14.83
N VAL A 201 5.37 -5.12 14.72
CA VAL A 201 5.22 -6.19 13.72
C VAL A 201 5.22 -5.62 12.29
N THR A 202 4.55 -4.48 12.06
CA THR A 202 4.53 -3.82 10.75
C THR A 202 5.93 -3.41 10.29
N ILE A 203 6.76 -2.87 11.19
CA ILE A 203 8.16 -2.53 10.86
C ILE A 203 8.95 -3.78 10.48
N LYS A 204 8.88 -4.86 11.27
CA LYS A 204 9.54 -6.13 10.96
C LYS A 204 9.09 -6.68 9.60
N TYR A 205 7.79 -6.64 9.34
CA TYR A 205 7.19 -7.12 8.08
C TYR A 205 7.62 -6.30 6.86
N LEU A 206 7.63 -4.98 6.95
CA LEU A 206 8.10 -4.12 5.84
C LEU A 206 9.58 -4.35 5.53
N LYS A 207 10.43 -4.52 6.56
CA LYS A 207 11.85 -4.86 6.39
C LYS A 207 12.04 -6.24 5.75
N ALA A 208 11.24 -7.23 6.13
CA ALA A 208 11.26 -8.55 5.50
C ALA A 208 10.88 -8.47 4.00
N GLN A 209 9.87 -7.67 3.64
CA GLN A 209 9.51 -7.44 2.24
C GLN A 209 10.64 -6.79 1.44
N ILE A 210 11.33 -5.79 2.00
CA ILE A 210 12.48 -5.15 1.35
C ILE A 210 13.62 -6.16 1.16
N ASN A 211 13.93 -6.93 2.20
CA ASN A 211 14.95 -7.98 2.13
C ASN A 211 14.61 -9.09 1.13
N ALA A 212 13.33 -9.35 0.89
CA ALA A 212 12.86 -10.29 -0.11
C ALA A 212 12.91 -9.73 -1.55
N GLY A 213 13.15 -8.43 -1.73
CA GLY A 213 13.34 -7.79 -3.03
C GLY A 213 12.30 -6.73 -3.40
N ALA A 214 11.49 -6.24 -2.46
CA ALA A 214 10.67 -5.06 -2.70
C ALA A 214 11.55 -3.81 -2.82
N HIS A 215 11.37 -3.03 -3.88
CA HIS A 215 12.20 -1.86 -4.20
C HIS A 215 11.73 -0.58 -3.51
N MET A 216 10.49 -0.55 -3.09
CA MET A 216 9.89 0.48 -2.22
C MET A 216 8.72 -0.12 -1.45
N VAL A 217 8.25 0.58 -0.42
CA VAL A 217 7.11 0.13 0.37
C VAL A 217 6.07 1.22 0.54
N GLN A 218 4.81 0.82 0.73
CA GLN A 218 3.70 1.73 0.99
C GLN A 218 2.92 1.32 2.24
N VAL A 219 2.57 2.30 3.07
CA VAL A 219 1.72 2.11 4.26
C VAL A 219 0.35 2.71 3.98
N PHE A 220 -0.69 1.88 4.08
CA PHE A 220 -2.07 2.25 3.80
C PHE A 220 -2.84 2.54 5.09
N ASP A 221 -3.19 3.80 5.32
CA ASP A 221 -4.11 4.21 6.37
C ASP A 221 -5.49 4.55 5.79
N SER A 222 -6.25 3.51 5.47
CA SER A 222 -7.55 3.61 4.80
C SER A 222 -8.63 4.25 5.69
N TRP A 223 -8.42 4.27 7.01
CA TRP A 223 -9.38 4.78 8.00
C TRP A 223 -8.88 6.01 8.75
N ALA A 224 -7.82 6.66 8.28
CA ALA A 224 -7.29 7.88 8.88
C ALA A 224 -8.34 8.98 9.04
N GLY A 225 -9.16 9.20 8.01
CA GLY A 225 -10.16 10.28 7.96
C GLY A 225 -11.37 10.10 8.88
N ILE A 226 -11.51 8.99 9.61
CA ILE A 226 -12.56 8.85 10.62
C ILE A 226 -12.20 9.47 11.96
N LEU A 227 -10.92 9.85 12.12
CA LEU A 227 -10.43 10.58 13.29
C LEU A 227 -10.37 12.08 13.03
N GLY A 228 -10.65 12.86 14.07
CA GLY A 228 -10.30 14.28 14.07
C GLY A 228 -8.78 14.47 14.14
N GLU A 229 -8.31 15.66 13.79
CA GLU A 229 -6.88 15.96 13.68
C GLU A 229 -6.09 15.56 14.94
N ARG A 230 -6.57 15.94 16.13
CA ARG A 230 -5.92 15.66 17.42
C ARG A 230 -5.85 14.15 17.69
N GLN A 231 -6.93 13.41 17.47
CA GLN A 231 -6.94 11.96 17.67
C GLN A 231 -6.06 11.26 16.64
N TYR A 232 -6.04 11.75 15.39
CA TYR A 232 -5.17 11.17 14.37
C TYR A 232 -3.69 11.42 14.67
N GLU A 233 -3.33 12.58 15.21
CA GLU A 233 -1.97 12.85 15.70
C GLU A 233 -1.55 11.84 16.76
N GLU A 234 -2.41 11.61 17.76
CA GLU A 234 -2.11 10.77 18.91
C GLU A 234 -2.14 9.27 18.60
N PHE A 235 -3.15 8.79 17.85
CA PHE A 235 -3.39 7.36 17.62
C PHE A 235 -3.09 6.88 16.20
N GLY A 236 -2.76 7.76 15.28
CA GLY A 236 -2.38 7.46 13.89
C GLY A 236 -0.94 7.88 13.59
N LEU A 237 -0.70 9.20 13.50
CA LEU A 237 0.56 9.75 13.02
C LEU A 237 1.76 9.41 13.91
N LYS A 238 1.61 9.40 15.21
CA LYS A 238 2.66 8.97 16.16
C LYS A 238 3.24 7.60 15.80
N TYR A 239 2.41 6.68 15.39
CA TYR A 239 2.80 5.31 15.02
C TYR A 239 3.28 5.23 13.57
N MET A 240 2.70 6.01 12.69
CA MET A 240 3.18 6.15 11.32
C MET A 240 4.60 6.72 11.26
N GLU A 241 4.89 7.74 12.09
CA GLU A 241 6.21 8.33 12.21
C GLU A 241 7.27 7.31 12.64
N ARG A 242 6.94 6.42 13.57
CA ARG A 242 7.83 5.33 13.98
C ARG A 242 8.14 4.38 12.83
N ILE A 243 7.15 4.05 12.00
CA ILE A 243 7.36 3.21 10.82
C ILE A 243 8.29 3.91 9.83
N VAL A 244 7.98 5.16 9.44
CA VAL A 244 8.78 5.85 8.41
C VAL A 244 10.21 6.11 8.87
N ASN A 245 10.43 6.35 10.17
CA ASN A 245 11.76 6.54 10.74
C ASN A 245 12.55 5.21 10.87
N ALA A 246 11.89 4.07 10.89
CA ALA A 246 12.52 2.76 10.99
C ALA A 246 12.91 2.17 9.62
N ILE A 247 12.32 2.67 8.53
CA ILE A 247 12.55 2.18 7.15
C ILE A 247 13.50 3.15 6.45
N ASN A 248 14.74 2.75 6.28
CA ASN A 248 15.79 3.55 5.61
C ASN A 248 16.38 2.84 4.38
N GLU A 249 16.03 1.57 4.20
CA GLU A 249 16.60 0.70 3.18
C GLU A 249 15.97 0.91 1.80
N ALA A 250 14.74 1.46 1.74
CA ALA A 250 13.99 1.71 0.51
C ALA A 250 13.10 2.94 0.64
N PRO A 251 12.70 3.59 -0.48
CA PRO A 251 11.70 4.66 -0.45
C PRO A 251 10.38 4.19 0.18
N ILE A 252 9.76 5.05 0.99
CA ILE A 252 8.47 4.76 1.64
C ILE A 252 7.41 5.77 1.24
N THR A 253 6.23 5.26 0.90
CA THR A 253 5.01 6.04 0.64
C THR A 253 4.04 5.89 1.80
N VAL A 254 3.46 7.00 2.25
CA VAL A 254 2.36 7.03 3.22
C VAL A 254 1.08 7.45 2.51
N PHE A 255 0.01 6.69 2.68
CA PHE A 255 -1.33 7.02 2.18
C PHE A 255 -2.32 7.08 3.34
N ALA A 256 -2.81 8.28 3.65
CA ALA A 256 -3.75 8.54 4.75
C ALA A 256 -5.07 9.08 4.17
N LYS A 257 -5.99 8.18 3.86
CA LYS A 257 -7.26 8.51 3.21
C LYS A 257 -8.14 9.39 4.08
N GLY A 258 -8.60 10.51 3.55
CA GLY A 258 -9.53 11.43 4.21
C GLY A 258 -8.91 12.26 5.33
N ALA A 259 -7.61 12.20 5.53
CA ALA A 259 -6.91 12.90 6.61
C ALA A 259 -6.41 14.31 6.22
N TYR A 260 -7.09 15.01 5.32
CA TYR A 260 -6.68 16.33 4.84
C TYR A 260 -6.50 17.36 5.99
N ALA A 261 -7.33 17.31 7.03
CA ALA A 261 -7.17 18.17 8.20
C ALA A 261 -5.78 18.05 8.88
N SER A 262 -5.13 16.90 8.71
CA SER A 262 -3.78 16.62 9.24
C SER A 262 -2.67 16.81 8.21
N ALA A 263 -2.94 17.47 7.07
CA ALA A 263 -2.00 17.59 5.94
C ALA A 263 -0.62 18.12 6.35
N HIS A 264 -0.56 19.18 7.18
CA HIS A 264 0.71 19.74 7.68
C HIS A 264 1.54 18.72 8.47
N LYS A 265 0.88 17.90 9.30
CA LYS A 265 1.54 16.88 10.11
C LYS A 265 1.98 15.69 9.28
N ILE A 266 1.17 15.27 8.28
CA ILE A 266 1.55 14.25 7.30
C ILE A 266 2.75 14.74 6.47
N ALA A 267 2.77 16.02 6.10
CA ALA A 267 3.89 16.63 5.39
C ALA A 267 5.21 16.59 6.17
N ALA A 268 5.13 16.64 7.51
CA ALA A 268 6.30 16.60 8.38
C ALA A 268 6.91 15.18 8.54
N LEU A 269 6.18 14.11 8.19
CA LEU A 269 6.71 12.74 8.27
C LEU A 269 7.95 12.58 7.37
N ASN A 270 8.91 11.80 7.82
CA ASN A 270 10.14 11.50 7.06
C ASN A 270 9.91 10.42 5.98
N CYS A 271 8.87 10.58 5.14
CA CYS A 271 8.58 9.70 4.01
C CYS A 271 9.01 10.35 2.69
N ASN A 272 9.22 9.54 1.66
CA ASN A 272 9.57 10.01 0.31
C ASN A 272 8.36 10.52 -0.46
N THR A 273 7.24 9.83 -0.32
CA THR A 273 6.02 10.09 -1.08
C THR A 273 4.80 10.11 -0.18
N ILE A 274 3.86 11.01 -0.48
CA ILE A 274 2.57 11.08 0.19
C ILE A 274 1.48 10.78 -0.85
N GLY A 275 0.70 9.73 -0.59
CA GLY A 275 -0.49 9.39 -1.36
C GLY A 275 -1.64 10.33 -1.01
N VAL A 276 -2.31 10.84 -2.03
CA VAL A 276 -3.43 11.80 -1.93
C VAL A 276 -4.69 11.15 -2.47
N ASP A 277 -5.78 11.22 -1.73
CA ASP A 277 -7.07 10.70 -2.17
C ASP A 277 -7.80 11.67 -3.11
N TRP A 278 -8.88 11.18 -3.75
CA TRP A 278 -9.61 11.94 -4.78
C TRP A 278 -10.41 13.13 -4.24
N ASN A 279 -10.62 13.23 -2.92
CA ASN A 279 -11.34 14.33 -2.28
C ASN A 279 -10.46 15.56 -2.05
N THR A 280 -9.17 15.44 -2.30
CA THR A 280 -8.17 16.46 -2.01
C THR A 280 -7.68 17.13 -3.30
N ASP A 281 -7.68 18.44 -3.36
CA ASP A 281 -7.06 19.19 -4.47
C ASP A 281 -5.52 19.09 -4.35
N MET A 282 -4.88 18.55 -5.38
CA MET A 282 -3.43 18.29 -5.41
C MET A 282 -2.59 19.57 -5.31
N ARG A 283 -3.06 20.69 -5.85
CA ARG A 283 -2.33 21.98 -5.78
C ARG A 283 -2.35 22.50 -4.36
N THR A 284 -3.53 22.57 -3.77
CA THR A 284 -3.68 23.00 -2.36
C THR A 284 -2.87 22.11 -1.42
N PHE A 285 -2.84 20.80 -1.70
CA PHE A 285 -2.03 19.87 -0.91
C PHE A 285 -0.52 20.10 -1.13
N ARG A 286 -0.09 20.40 -2.37
CA ARG A 286 1.29 20.78 -2.71
C ARG A 286 1.73 22.03 -1.96
N ASP A 287 0.87 23.05 -1.88
CA ASP A 287 1.17 24.30 -1.16
C ASP A 287 1.46 24.05 0.33
N ILE A 288 0.77 23.05 0.91
CA ILE A 288 1.00 22.63 2.31
C ILE A 288 2.28 21.81 2.45
N VAL A 289 2.51 20.86 1.56
CA VAL A 289 3.61 19.88 1.65
C VAL A 289 4.94 20.49 1.20
N GLY A 290 4.92 21.51 0.35
CA GLY A 290 6.10 22.07 -0.29
C GLY A 290 6.70 21.14 -1.36
N GLU A 291 7.86 21.50 -1.92
CA GLU A 291 8.49 20.79 -3.05
C GLU A 291 9.40 19.62 -2.65
N ASN A 292 9.56 19.35 -1.34
CA ASN A 292 10.53 18.36 -0.85
C ASN A 292 10.05 16.92 -0.90
N LYS A 293 8.75 16.69 -1.15
CA LYS A 293 8.15 15.34 -1.20
C LYS A 293 7.45 15.11 -2.52
N THR A 294 7.44 13.87 -2.97
CA THR A 294 6.65 13.45 -4.10
C THR A 294 5.19 13.22 -3.67
N LEU A 295 4.23 13.67 -4.49
CA LEU A 295 2.82 13.35 -4.28
C LEU A 295 2.41 12.21 -5.21
N GLN A 296 1.55 11.33 -4.71
CA GLN A 296 1.01 10.19 -5.47
C GLN A 296 -0.50 10.27 -5.51
N GLY A 297 -1.07 10.20 -6.70
CA GLY A 297 -2.52 10.20 -6.91
C GLY A 297 -2.90 11.04 -8.14
N ASN A 298 -4.14 11.57 -8.27
CA ASN A 298 -5.28 11.27 -7.39
C ASN A 298 -6.59 11.29 -8.18
N LEU A 299 -6.57 10.74 -9.42
CA LEU A 299 -7.81 10.68 -10.19
C LEU A 299 -8.90 9.94 -9.42
N ASP A 300 -10.13 10.49 -9.42
CA ASP A 300 -11.27 9.78 -8.85
C ASP A 300 -11.47 8.44 -9.58
N PRO A 301 -11.46 7.30 -8.89
CA PRO A 301 -11.69 6.00 -9.51
C PRO A 301 -13.02 5.90 -10.27
N CYS A 302 -14.03 6.68 -9.89
CA CYS A 302 -15.32 6.73 -10.56
C CYS A 302 -15.24 7.31 -11.99
N VAL A 303 -14.21 8.07 -12.33
CA VAL A 303 -13.99 8.55 -13.69
C VAL A 303 -13.87 7.39 -14.69
N LEU A 304 -13.34 6.25 -14.25
CA LEU A 304 -13.15 5.07 -15.09
C LEU A 304 -14.46 4.40 -15.55
N TYR A 305 -15.62 4.76 -14.98
CA TYR A 305 -16.93 4.33 -15.47
C TYR A 305 -17.43 5.16 -16.67
N SER A 306 -16.79 6.27 -16.97
CA SER A 306 -17.20 7.16 -18.06
C SER A 306 -16.73 6.70 -19.45
N SER A 307 -16.99 7.49 -20.47
CA SER A 307 -16.50 7.21 -21.84
C SER A 307 -14.97 7.33 -21.90
N HIS A 308 -14.31 6.71 -22.89
CA HIS A 308 -12.87 6.84 -23.11
C HIS A 308 -12.45 8.31 -23.24
N ASN A 309 -13.21 9.10 -23.98
CA ASN A 309 -12.92 10.54 -24.16
C ASN A 309 -12.98 11.31 -22.84
N GLU A 310 -13.92 10.97 -21.94
CA GLU A 310 -14.02 11.65 -20.65
C GLU A 310 -12.91 11.19 -19.71
N VAL A 311 -12.53 9.89 -19.72
CA VAL A 311 -11.35 9.39 -18.98
C VAL A 311 -10.09 10.14 -19.42
N GLU A 312 -9.85 10.27 -20.73
CA GLU A 312 -8.71 11.00 -21.28
C GLU A 312 -8.75 12.49 -20.87
N LYS A 313 -9.88 13.14 -21.02
CA LYS A 313 -10.08 14.55 -20.66
C LYS A 313 -9.83 14.80 -19.18
N MET A 314 -10.42 14.00 -18.29
CA MET A 314 -10.26 14.17 -16.83
C MET A 314 -8.84 13.87 -16.39
N THR A 315 -8.19 12.88 -17.00
CA THR A 315 -6.76 12.59 -16.75
C THR A 315 -5.88 13.77 -17.17
N ASN A 316 -6.08 14.32 -18.37
CA ASN A 316 -5.34 15.49 -18.84
C ASN A 316 -5.60 16.72 -17.96
N ASN A 317 -6.83 16.91 -17.47
CA ASN A 317 -7.16 18.01 -16.55
C ASN A 317 -6.38 17.88 -15.25
N MET A 318 -6.33 16.68 -14.65
CA MET A 318 -5.54 16.40 -13.45
C MET A 318 -4.05 16.70 -13.70
N LEU A 319 -3.47 16.16 -14.77
CA LEU A 319 -2.05 16.36 -15.10
C LEU A 319 -1.71 17.83 -15.37
N ASN A 320 -2.60 18.56 -16.03
CA ASN A 320 -2.41 19.99 -16.30
C ASN A 320 -2.61 20.87 -15.06
N SER A 321 -3.46 20.45 -14.12
CA SER A 321 -3.70 21.20 -12.89
C SER A 321 -2.53 21.08 -11.90
N PHE A 322 -1.84 19.95 -11.88
CA PHE A 322 -0.74 19.65 -10.97
C PHE A 322 0.58 19.52 -11.75
N LYS A 323 1.17 20.63 -12.14
CA LYS A 323 2.41 20.68 -12.91
C LYS A 323 3.67 20.55 -12.05
N SER A 324 3.79 19.49 -11.29
CA SER A 324 4.99 19.21 -10.50
C SER A 324 5.74 18.01 -11.07
N LYS A 325 7.08 18.10 -11.19
CA LYS A 325 7.93 16.96 -11.56
C LYS A 325 7.93 15.86 -10.50
N ARG A 326 7.52 16.18 -9.26
CA ARG A 326 7.42 15.22 -8.15
C ARG A 326 6.01 14.65 -8.04
N HIS A 327 5.59 13.93 -9.09
CA HIS A 327 4.28 13.31 -9.18
C HIS A 327 4.38 11.86 -9.64
N ILE A 328 3.82 10.94 -8.86
CA ILE A 328 3.51 9.57 -9.23
C ILE A 328 2.02 9.51 -9.51
N VAL A 329 1.64 9.23 -10.75
CA VAL A 329 0.22 9.20 -11.12
C VAL A 329 -0.41 7.90 -10.65
N ASN A 330 -1.54 8.03 -9.97
CA ASN A 330 -2.39 6.95 -9.47
C ASN A 330 -3.84 7.44 -9.43
N LEU A 331 -4.75 6.53 -9.14
CA LEU A 331 -6.08 6.92 -8.67
C LEU A 331 -6.00 7.40 -7.21
N GLY A 332 -6.99 8.13 -6.77
CA GLY A 332 -7.10 8.56 -5.37
C GLY A 332 -7.50 7.44 -4.40
N HIS A 333 -7.76 6.23 -4.90
CA HIS A 333 -7.96 4.98 -4.17
C HIS A 333 -7.84 3.78 -5.13
N GLY A 334 -8.08 2.57 -4.64
CA GLY A 334 -8.06 1.37 -5.47
C GLY A 334 -9.12 1.38 -6.58
N VAL A 335 -8.77 0.86 -7.74
CA VAL A 335 -9.72 0.64 -8.84
C VAL A 335 -10.87 -0.26 -8.39
N TYR A 336 -12.08 0.05 -8.82
CA TYR A 336 -13.25 -0.75 -8.50
C TYR A 336 -13.28 -2.04 -9.34
N PRO A 337 -13.81 -3.13 -8.77
CA PRO A 337 -13.67 -4.48 -9.35
C PRO A 337 -14.47 -4.73 -10.63
N ASP A 338 -15.41 -3.88 -10.94
CA ASP A 338 -16.33 -3.92 -12.09
C ASP A 338 -16.00 -2.90 -13.19
N VAL A 339 -14.88 -2.16 -13.02
CA VAL A 339 -14.36 -1.26 -14.05
C VAL A 339 -13.86 -2.06 -15.25
N ASP A 340 -14.17 -1.58 -16.46
CA ASP A 340 -13.65 -2.10 -17.70
C ASP A 340 -12.12 -1.87 -17.79
N PRO A 341 -11.29 -2.92 -17.96
CA PRO A 341 -9.84 -2.77 -18.09
C PRO A 341 -9.42 -1.87 -19.26
N GLU A 342 -10.21 -1.72 -20.30
CA GLU A 342 -9.90 -0.83 -21.42
C GLU A 342 -9.98 0.66 -21.00
N LYS A 343 -10.81 1.01 -20.02
CA LYS A 343 -10.82 2.35 -19.41
C LYS A 343 -9.55 2.61 -18.60
N VAL A 344 -9.08 1.59 -17.91
CA VAL A 344 -7.80 1.64 -17.19
C VAL A 344 -6.63 1.83 -18.15
N LYS A 345 -6.62 1.12 -19.28
CA LYS A 345 -5.62 1.32 -20.35
C LYS A 345 -5.67 2.72 -20.93
N THR A 346 -6.87 3.29 -21.12
CA THR A 346 -7.03 4.67 -21.58
C THR A 346 -6.37 5.65 -20.59
N PHE A 347 -6.63 5.51 -19.30
CA PHE A 347 -5.99 6.30 -18.25
C PHE A 347 -4.45 6.18 -18.31
N ILE A 348 -3.92 4.97 -18.32
CA ILE A 348 -2.47 4.71 -18.35
C ILE A 348 -1.83 5.30 -19.60
N ASN A 349 -2.42 5.09 -20.77
CA ASN A 349 -1.90 5.60 -22.04
C ASN A 349 -1.92 7.13 -22.08
N THR A 350 -2.97 7.76 -21.55
CA THR A 350 -3.04 9.22 -21.43
C THR A 350 -1.89 9.77 -20.59
N VAL A 351 -1.59 9.13 -19.44
CA VAL A 351 -0.48 9.52 -18.58
C VAL A 351 0.86 9.34 -19.31
N LYS A 352 1.08 8.20 -19.97
CA LYS A 352 2.34 7.88 -20.65
C LYS A 352 2.63 8.82 -21.83
N ASN A 353 1.59 9.30 -22.51
CA ASN A 353 1.70 10.21 -23.64
C ASN A 353 1.76 11.69 -23.22
N PHE A 354 1.52 11.99 -21.95
CA PHE A 354 1.57 13.35 -21.43
C PHE A 354 3.01 13.85 -21.35
N LYS A 355 3.26 15.03 -21.96
CA LYS A 355 4.60 15.65 -21.92
C LYS A 355 4.71 16.60 -20.74
N ILE A 356 5.66 16.30 -19.86
CA ILE A 356 6.06 17.22 -18.79
C ILE A 356 6.72 18.44 -19.46
N LYS A 357 6.19 19.63 -19.18
CA LYS A 357 6.75 20.89 -19.71
C LYS A 357 7.80 21.46 -18.79
#